data_abc9a0f9f5735604e5a63ea2db1d0504
#
_entry.id   abc9a0f9f5735604e5a63ea2db1d0504
#
_cell.length_a   1.000
_cell.length_b   1.000
_cell.length_c   1.000
_cell.angle_alpha   90.00
_cell.angle_beta   90.00
_cell.angle_gamma   90.00
#
_symmetry.space_group_name_H-M   'P 1'
#
loop_
_entity.id
_entity.type
_entity.pdbx_description
1 polymer ?
#
loop_
_entity_poly.entity_id
_entity_poly.type
_entity_poly.pdbx_seq_one_letter_code
_entity_poly.pdbx_strand_id
1 'polypeptide(L)'
;MRAAEDTAFASGVQVEALMNKAGAGVAQAVTKFFEKPGRCIVFAGKGHNAGDALFAAHCLEQRGWKIEVRLAFKEADCSDLTRKKLGDLCRRSPEILGGVRSQTADTDPVGTPIELSPRSTEQTPTTPNSTGTKACSDISAPLVILDGLLGVGAKPPLREPIRAACRAINQLRTTNRAYVFAVDLPTGLDTDSGKADRDCVVADFTVTIGYAKLGLVADGALNYVGRIEVVPLEQLRPPKTKPKGIIASPTAFRALLPRRKYNSYKNQFGRIGVVAGSRGFVGAALMASQGALRAGAGLVEVFVPEEIYEIVAGAACMEAMVKPVTSYRHLLKEKVDVWAVGPGLGKSRAPEMLDLIEKIKQPMVLDADGLNIVSEKISVLRRCKGERLLTPHPGEMKRLFPDHQQSRAKTATKFCGRFPVTLLLKGSRTIVAERDRPLSYNTTGDPGMATGGMGDVLTGVCAGLLGQGLSPYDAARVGAWLCGRAAEMAIFNANQSEQSLLPRDVLDHLGDAFEEL
;
A
#
# COMPACT_ATOMS: atom_id res chain seq x y z
N MET A 1 -13.43 -16.69 7.36
CA MET A 1 -13.49 -17.16 5.98
C MET A 1 -14.28 -18.44 5.87
N ARG A 2 -13.82 -19.61 6.35
CA ARG A 2 -14.51 -20.90 6.25
C ARG A 2 -16.01 -20.85 6.58
N ALA A 3 -16.40 -20.28 7.73
CA ALA A 3 -17.83 -20.19 8.11
C ALA A 3 -18.67 -19.37 7.11
N ALA A 4 -18.08 -18.39 6.43
CA ALA A 4 -18.78 -17.62 5.39
C ALA A 4 -18.92 -18.44 4.10
N GLU A 5 -17.90 -19.22 3.75
CA GLU A 5 -17.93 -20.16 2.63
C GLU A 5 -18.95 -21.26 2.86
N ASP A 6 -18.93 -21.91 4.04
CA ASP A 6 -19.90 -22.95 4.41
C ASP A 6 -21.34 -22.43 4.33
N THR A 7 -21.58 -21.19 4.77
CA THR A 7 -22.91 -20.56 4.68
C THR A 7 -23.30 -20.30 3.22
N ALA A 8 -22.37 -19.86 2.38
CA ALA A 8 -22.61 -19.63 0.95
C ALA A 8 -22.93 -20.95 0.23
N PHE A 9 -22.16 -22.01 0.49
CA PHE A 9 -22.41 -23.34 -0.07
C PHE A 9 -23.75 -23.93 0.38
N ALA A 10 -24.10 -23.78 1.65
CA ALA A 10 -25.41 -24.19 2.16
C ALA A 10 -26.57 -23.41 1.51
N SER A 11 -26.34 -22.20 1.00
CA SER A 11 -27.32 -21.41 0.26
C SER A 11 -27.34 -21.71 -1.27
N GLY A 12 -26.61 -22.74 -1.73
CA GLY A 12 -26.59 -23.19 -3.12
C GLY A 12 -25.54 -22.56 -4.03
N VAL A 13 -24.62 -21.78 -3.48
CA VAL A 13 -23.51 -21.20 -4.26
C VAL A 13 -22.54 -22.32 -4.68
N GLN A 14 -22.28 -22.43 -5.99
CA GLN A 14 -21.38 -23.43 -6.54
C GLN A 14 -19.92 -23.08 -6.27
N VAL A 15 -19.14 -24.06 -5.77
CA VAL A 15 -17.71 -23.90 -5.45
C VAL A 15 -16.93 -23.40 -6.68
N GLU A 16 -17.21 -23.97 -7.85
CA GLU A 16 -16.55 -23.60 -9.11
C GLU A 16 -16.84 -22.13 -9.49
N ALA A 17 -18.04 -21.64 -9.25
CA ALA A 17 -18.39 -20.24 -9.53
C ALA A 17 -17.60 -19.26 -8.65
N LEU A 18 -17.41 -19.58 -7.37
CA LEU A 18 -16.56 -18.79 -6.48
C LEU A 18 -15.08 -18.85 -6.90
N MET A 19 -14.57 -20.03 -7.24
CA MET A 19 -13.21 -20.24 -7.76
C MET A 19 -12.96 -19.40 -9.03
N ASN A 20 -13.90 -19.38 -9.95
CA ASN A 20 -13.77 -18.57 -11.17
C ASN A 20 -13.73 -17.06 -10.84
N LYS A 21 -14.56 -16.58 -9.93
CA LYS A 21 -14.52 -15.18 -9.48
C LYS A 21 -13.21 -14.84 -8.77
N ALA A 22 -12.74 -15.73 -7.89
CA ALA A 22 -11.47 -15.56 -7.19
C ALA A 22 -10.31 -15.45 -8.18
N GLY A 23 -10.19 -16.41 -9.09
CA GLY A 23 -9.12 -16.43 -10.10
C GLY A 23 -9.20 -15.24 -11.06
N ALA A 24 -10.40 -14.85 -11.51
CA ALA A 24 -10.57 -13.63 -12.31
C ALA A 24 -10.10 -12.38 -11.57
N GLY A 25 -10.39 -12.26 -10.26
CA GLY A 25 -9.93 -11.17 -9.43
C GLY A 25 -8.40 -11.17 -9.26
N VAL A 26 -7.77 -12.35 -9.16
CA VAL A 26 -6.30 -12.47 -9.15
C VAL A 26 -5.70 -11.98 -10.46
N ALA A 27 -6.25 -12.41 -11.61
CA ALA A 27 -5.81 -11.94 -12.92
C ALA A 27 -5.98 -10.42 -13.08
N GLN A 28 -7.08 -9.86 -12.57
CA GLN A 28 -7.31 -8.42 -12.57
C GLN A 28 -6.28 -7.68 -11.70
N ALA A 29 -5.92 -8.23 -10.53
CA ALA A 29 -4.87 -7.66 -9.69
C ALA A 29 -3.51 -7.63 -10.42
N VAL A 30 -3.14 -8.70 -11.14
CA VAL A 30 -1.91 -8.71 -11.95
C VAL A 30 -1.95 -7.62 -13.03
N THR A 31 -3.04 -7.54 -13.80
CA THR A 31 -3.14 -6.57 -14.91
C THR A 31 -3.32 -5.12 -14.45
N LYS A 32 -3.69 -4.87 -13.19
CA LYS A 32 -3.71 -3.54 -12.57
C LYS A 32 -2.31 -2.93 -12.44
N PHE A 33 -1.31 -3.77 -12.17
CA PHE A 33 0.09 -3.35 -12.00
C PHE A 33 0.94 -3.54 -13.26
N PHE A 34 0.54 -4.45 -14.15
CA PHE A 34 1.26 -4.78 -15.37
C PHE A 34 0.32 -4.71 -16.58
N GLU A 35 0.21 -3.55 -17.19
CA GLU A 35 -0.65 -3.33 -18.37
C GLU A 35 -0.19 -4.12 -19.59
N LYS A 36 1.14 -4.28 -19.75
CA LYS A 36 1.72 -5.06 -20.86
C LYS A 36 1.84 -6.52 -20.45
N PRO A 37 1.37 -7.48 -21.28
CA PRO A 37 1.51 -8.89 -21.00
C PRO A 37 2.98 -9.32 -20.99
N GLY A 38 3.28 -10.30 -20.14
CA GLY A 38 4.60 -10.88 -19.98
C GLY A 38 4.56 -12.40 -19.85
N ARG A 39 5.42 -12.94 -18.99
CA ARG A 39 5.44 -14.37 -18.64
C ARG A 39 4.83 -14.55 -17.25
N CYS A 40 4.02 -15.60 -17.10
CA CYS A 40 3.44 -15.98 -15.81
C CYS A 40 3.75 -17.45 -15.51
N ILE A 41 4.42 -17.69 -14.38
CA ILE A 41 4.70 -19.04 -13.87
C ILE A 41 3.74 -19.31 -12.72
N VAL A 42 2.93 -20.35 -12.84
CA VAL A 42 1.98 -20.77 -11.80
C VAL A 42 2.57 -21.93 -11.02
N PHE A 43 2.78 -21.76 -9.73
CA PHE A 43 3.08 -22.86 -8.82
C PHE A 43 1.78 -23.34 -8.20
N ALA A 44 1.35 -24.54 -8.58
CA ALA A 44 0.07 -25.09 -8.18
C ALA A 44 0.23 -26.25 -7.20
N GLY A 45 -0.49 -26.17 -6.08
CA GLY A 45 -0.69 -27.27 -5.15
C GLY A 45 -1.77 -28.23 -5.62
N LYS A 46 -2.39 -29.00 -4.69
CA LYS A 46 -3.43 -29.97 -5.02
C LYS A 46 -4.86 -29.54 -4.65
N GLY A 47 -5.03 -28.42 -3.95
CA GLY A 47 -6.30 -27.94 -3.40
C GLY A 47 -6.93 -26.78 -4.17
N HIS A 48 -7.97 -26.18 -3.60
CA HIS A 48 -8.75 -25.11 -4.24
C HIS A 48 -7.90 -23.87 -4.59
N ASN A 49 -6.91 -23.53 -3.77
CA ASN A 49 -6.00 -22.39 -4.05
C ASN A 49 -5.24 -22.56 -5.38
N ALA A 50 -4.90 -23.82 -5.72
CA ALA A 50 -4.34 -24.12 -7.03
C ALA A 50 -5.37 -23.92 -8.16
N GLY A 51 -6.64 -24.26 -7.93
CA GLY A 51 -7.73 -24.01 -8.88
C GLY A 51 -7.92 -22.52 -9.15
N ASP A 52 -7.87 -21.66 -8.10
CA ASP A 52 -7.94 -20.21 -8.24
C ASP A 52 -6.77 -19.66 -9.07
N ALA A 53 -5.54 -20.14 -8.80
CA ALA A 53 -4.33 -19.75 -9.55
C ALA A 53 -4.38 -20.20 -11.02
N LEU A 54 -4.86 -21.41 -11.29
CA LEU A 54 -5.00 -21.94 -12.67
C LEU A 54 -6.07 -21.17 -13.45
N PHE A 55 -7.18 -20.80 -12.80
CA PHE A 55 -8.19 -19.96 -13.46
C PHE A 55 -7.67 -18.53 -13.70
N ALA A 56 -6.88 -17.99 -12.77
CA ALA A 56 -6.20 -16.71 -12.99
C ALA A 56 -5.25 -16.78 -14.20
N ALA A 57 -4.46 -17.85 -14.31
CA ALA A 57 -3.60 -18.09 -15.46
C ALA A 57 -4.38 -18.15 -16.78
N HIS A 58 -5.54 -18.82 -16.79
CA HIS A 58 -6.43 -18.84 -17.95
C HIS A 58 -6.89 -17.42 -18.35
N CYS A 59 -7.28 -16.59 -17.38
CA CYS A 59 -7.67 -15.19 -17.65
C CYS A 59 -6.49 -14.34 -18.15
N LEU A 60 -5.27 -14.60 -17.68
CA LEU A 60 -4.05 -13.92 -18.12
C LEU A 60 -3.66 -14.34 -19.53
N GLU A 61 -3.76 -15.63 -19.85
CA GLU A 61 -3.53 -16.16 -21.19
C GLU A 61 -4.42 -15.48 -22.24
N GLN A 62 -5.71 -15.33 -21.94
CA GLN A 62 -6.66 -14.61 -22.80
C GLN A 62 -6.27 -13.14 -23.04
N ARG A 63 -5.40 -12.57 -22.19
CA ARG A 63 -4.85 -11.21 -22.29
C ARG A 63 -3.44 -11.19 -22.87
N GLY A 64 -2.99 -12.30 -23.47
CA GLY A 64 -1.71 -12.41 -24.18
C GLY A 64 -0.50 -12.77 -23.30
N TRP A 65 -0.71 -13.16 -22.03
CA TRP A 65 0.38 -13.63 -21.18
C TRP A 65 0.84 -15.04 -21.59
N LYS A 66 2.16 -15.29 -21.55
CA LYS A 66 2.73 -16.62 -21.75
C LYS A 66 2.72 -17.39 -20.43
N ILE A 67 2.00 -18.49 -20.37
CA ILE A 67 1.78 -19.26 -19.15
C ILE A 67 2.71 -20.47 -19.06
N GLU A 68 3.29 -20.71 -17.91
CA GLU A 68 3.99 -21.93 -17.51
C GLU A 68 3.37 -22.45 -16.21
N VAL A 69 3.11 -23.76 -16.13
CA VAL A 69 2.54 -24.37 -14.90
C VAL A 69 3.53 -25.35 -14.30
N ARG A 70 3.80 -25.21 -13.00
CA ARG A 70 4.62 -26.09 -12.18
C ARG A 70 3.77 -26.73 -11.09
N LEU A 71 3.53 -28.02 -11.17
CA LEU A 71 2.77 -28.76 -10.17
C LEU A 71 3.70 -29.24 -9.06
N ALA A 72 3.35 -28.96 -7.79
CA ALA A 72 4.05 -29.49 -6.64
C ALA A 72 3.72 -30.98 -6.36
N PHE A 73 2.62 -31.49 -6.90
CA PHE A 73 2.15 -32.87 -6.77
C PHE A 73 1.84 -33.46 -8.14
N LYS A 74 1.72 -34.79 -8.24
CA LYS A 74 1.23 -35.43 -9.46
C LYS A 74 -0.21 -34.95 -9.74
N GLU A 75 -0.57 -34.81 -11.01
CA GLU A 75 -1.91 -34.39 -11.43
C GLU A 75 -3.00 -35.27 -10.81
N ALA A 76 -2.77 -36.60 -10.74
CA ALA A 76 -3.70 -37.54 -10.13
C ALA A 76 -4.02 -37.27 -8.65
N ASP A 77 -3.10 -36.61 -7.91
CA ASP A 77 -3.28 -36.27 -6.51
C ASP A 77 -4.04 -34.96 -6.29
N CYS A 78 -4.31 -34.22 -7.38
CA CYS A 78 -5.04 -32.96 -7.33
C CYS A 78 -6.55 -33.16 -7.17
N SER A 79 -7.22 -32.18 -6.58
CA SER A 79 -8.70 -32.19 -6.49
C SER A 79 -9.33 -32.17 -7.89
N ASP A 80 -10.56 -32.68 -8.00
CA ASP A 80 -11.29 -32.74 -9.27
C ASP A 80 -11.40 -31.37 -9.96
N LEU A 81 -11.69 -30.31 -9.18
CA LEU A 81 -11.76 -28.95 -9.71
C LEU A 81 -10.39 -28.46 -10.18
N THR A 82 -9.31 -28.75 -9.46
CA THR A 82 -7.95 -28.38 -9.87
C THR A 82 -7.57 -29.09 -11.17
N ARG A 83 -7.84 -30.40 -11.28
CA ARG A 83 -7.64 -31.16 -12.53
C ARG A 83 -8.45 -30.59 -13.69
N LYS A 84 -9.74 -30.27 -13.45
CA LYS A 84 -10.59 -29.64 -14.44
C LYS A 84 -9.98 -28.32 -14.95
N LYS A 85 -9.56 -27.42 -14.06
CA LYS A 85 -8.96 -26.13 -14.44
C LYS A 85 -7.64 -26.30 -15.20
N LEU A 86 -6.81 -27.25 -14.79
CA LEU A 86 -5.59 -27.60 -15.53
C LEU A 86 -5.92 -28.10 -16.93
N GLY A 87 -6.85 -29.04 -17.06
CA GLY A 87 -7.29 -29.57 -18.35
C GLY A 87 -7.92 -28.51 -19.26
N ASP A 88 -8.69 -27.57 -18.71
CA ASP A 88 -9.27 -26.43 -19.45
C ASP A 88 -8.17 -25.52 -20.02
N LEU A 89 -7.13 -25.24 -19.24
CA LEU A 89 -5.98 -24.44 -19.63
C LEU A 89 -5.16 -25.17 -20.73
N CYS A 90 -4.84 -26.43 -20.53
CA CYS A 90 -4.06 -27.23 -21.48
C CYS A 90 -4.76 -27.45 -22.82
N ARG A 91 -6.11 -27.59 -22.85
CA ARG A 91 -6.85 -27.74 -24.09
C ARG A 91 -6.79 -26.52 -25.00
N ARG A 92 -6.65 -25.35 -24.45
CA ARG A 92 -6.60 -24.08 -25.20
C ARG A 92 -5.20 -23.73 -25.68
N SER A 93 -4.20 -24.08 -24.89
CA SER A 93 -2.80 -23.84 -25.20
C SER A 93 -1.98 -25.12 -25.03
N PRO A 94 -1.95 -25.99 -26.04
CA PRO A 94 -1.18 -27.24 -26.01
C PRO A 94 0.31 -27.05 -25.71
N GLU A 95 0.85 -25.86 -25.98
CA GLU A 95 2.23 -25.49 -25.69
C GLU A 95 2.54 -25.50 -24.17
N ILE A 96 1.51 -25.31 -23.34
CA ILE A 96 1.63 -25.38 -21.86
C ILE A 96 1.94 -26.81 -21.41
N LEU A 97 1.51 -27.83 -22.16
CA LEU A 97 1.83 -29.25 -21.88
C LEU A 97 3.33 -29.53 -21.89
N GLY A 98 4.11 -28.83 -22.73
CA GLY A 98 5.57 -28.88 -22.72
C GLY A 98 6.22 -28.17 -21.48
N GLY A 99 5.47 -27.32 -20.80
CA GLY A 99 5.88 -26.57 -19.63
C GLY A 99 5.37 -27.13 -18.29
N VAL A 100 4.51 -28.17 -18.30
CA VAL A 100 4.06 -28.84 -17.07
C VAL A 100 5.17 -29.74 -16.55
N ARG A 101 5.95 -29.26 -15.58
CA ARG A 101 7.01 -30.04 -14.94
C ARG A 101 6.52 -30.56 -13.59
N SER A 102 6.44 -31.88 -13.45
CA SER A 102 6.27 -32.54 -12.15
C SER A 102 7.64 -32.59 -11.47
N GLN A 103 7.78 -31.94 -10.32
CA GLN A 103 8.97 -32.11 -9.47
C GLN A 103 8.87 -33.46 -8.73
N THR A 104 9.24 -34.55 -9.39
CA THR A 104 9.49 -35.82 -8.71
C THR A 104 10.98 -35.86 -8.28
N ALA A 105 11.24 -36.48 -7.14
CA ALA A 105 12.45 -36.41 -6.32
C ALA A 105 13.77 -36.95 -6.91
N ASP A 106 13.93 -37.11 -8.22
CA ASP A 106 15.10 -37.76 -8.83
C ASP A 106 15.83 -36.96 -9.92
N THR A 107 15.62 -35.65 -10.03
CA THR A 107 16.46 -34.84 -10.92
C THR A 107 16.75 -33.50 -10.26
N ASP A 108 17.99 -33.04 -10.39
CA ASP A 108 18.60 -31.81 -9.88
C ASP A 108 17.59 -30.66 -9.65
N PRO A 109 17.54 -30.06 -8.44
CA PRO A 109 16.61 -28.98 -8.13
C PRO A 109 16.93 -27.66 -8.85
N VAL A 110 17.96 -27.63 -9.66
CA VAL A 110 18.40 -26.44 -10.41
C VAL A 110 18.36 -26.77 -11.89
N GLY A 111 17.24 -26.48 -12.55
CA GLY A 111 17.28 -26.31 -14.00
C GLY A 111 18.36 -25.27 -14.31
N THR A 112 19.37 -25.67 -15.08
CA THR A 112 20.46 -24.83 -15.58
C THR A 112 19.94 -23.42 -15.89
N PRO A 113 20.62 -22.36 -15.46
CA PRO A 113 20.29 -21.00 -15.87
C PRO A 113 20.24 -20.96 -17.40
N ILE A 114 19.16 -20.43 -17.95
CA ILE A 114 19.12 -20.14 -19.39
C ILE A 114 20.15 -19.02 -19.55
N GLU A 115 21.37 -19.37 -20.01
CA GLU A 115 22.32 -18.41 -20.50
C GLU A 115 21.67 -17.63 -21.63
N LEU A 116 21.46 -16.36 -21.39
CA LEU A 116 21.23 -15.40 -22.46
C LEU A 116 22.58 -15.29 -23.20
N SER A 117 22.74 -16.03 -24.29
CA SER A 117 23.91 -15.92 -25.16
C SER A 117 24.12 -14.46 -25.53
N PRO A 118 25.32 -13.91 -25.32
CA PRO A 118 25.64 -12.60 -25.85
C PRO A 118 25.63 -12.71 -27.37
N ARG A 119 24.87 -11.86 -28.04
CA ARG A 119 24.92 -11.72 -29.49
C ARG A 119 26.34 -11.37 -29.87
N SER A 120 26.95 -12.24 -30.65
CA SER A 120 28.24 -12.03 -31.31
C SER A 120 28.22 -10.70 -32.09
N THR A 121 29.12 -9.82 -31.72
CA THR A 121 29.44 -8.59 -32.45
C THR A 121 30.36 -8.96 -33.61
N GLU A 122 29.87 -8.97 -34.84
CA GLU A 122 30.68 -8.67 -36.00
C GLU A 122 30.30 -7.28 -36.52
N GLN A 123 31.20 -6.35 -36.35
CA GLN A 123 31.11 -5.02 -36.91
C GLN A 123 31.90 -4.96 -38.19
N THR A 124 31.28 -4.49 -39.24
CA THR A 124 31.98 -3.75 -40.32
C THR A 124 31.42 -2.33 -40.42
N PRO A 125 32.25 -1.33 -40.68
CA PRO A 125 31.88 0.08 -40.52
C PRO A 125 31.33 0.65 -41.83
N THR A 126 30.16 1.32 -41.76
CA THR A 126 29.77 2.32 -42.77
C THR A 126 29.16 3.55 -42.12
N THR A 127 29.56 4.68 -42.64
CA THR A 127 29.40 6.09 -42.37
C THR A 127 28.01 6.60 -41.98
N PRO A 128 27.91 7.80 -41.34
CA PRO A 128 26.72 8.29 -40.67
C PRO A 128 25.84 9.15 -41.58
N ASN A 129 24.56 8.99 -41.51
CA ASN A 129 23.56 10.04 -41.67
C ASN A 129 22.15 9.56 -41.32
N SER A 130 21.59 10.28 -40.43
CA SER A 130 20.16 10.69 -40.31
C SER A 130 19.69 10.64 -38.87
N THR A 131 19.26 11.80 -38.41
CA THR A 131 18.50 12.10 -37.21
C THR A 131 17.25 11.20 -37.10
N GLY A 132 17.35 10.17 -36.31
CA GLY A 132 16.25 9.34 -35.90
C GLY A 132 16.25 9.26 -34.37
N THR A 133 15.24 9.83 -33.73
CA THR A 133 14.94 9.63 -32.31
C THR A 133 14.99 8.13 -32.01
N LYS A 134 16.04 7.70 -31.34
CA LYS A 134 16.10 6.33 -30.79
C LYS A 134 14.94 6.16 -29.84
N ALA A 135 13.97 5.33 -30.25
CA ALA A 135 12.98 4.79 -29.37
C ALA A 135 13.68 4.20 -28.13
N CYS A 136 13.27 4.63 -26.97
CA CYS A 136 13.76 4.16 -25.70
C CYS A 136 13.53 2.64 -25.62
N SER A 137 14.59 1.93 -25.33
CA SER A 137 14.80 0.49 -25.23
C SER A 137 13.61 -0.32 -24.67
N ASP A 138 13.41 -1.50 -25.26
CA ASP A 138 12.61 -2.62 -24.75
C ASP A 138 12.73 -2.78 -23.22
N ILE A 139 11.73 -2.30 -22.50
CA ILE A 139 11.49 -2.73 -21.13
C ILE A 139 11.18 -4.23 -21.26
N SER A 140 12.05 -5.09 -20.74
CA SER A 140 11.85 -6.54 -20.76
C SER A 140 10.47 -6.87 -20.18
N ALA A 141 9.70 -7.69 -20.90
CA ALA A 141 8.36 -8.09 -20.49
C ALA A 141 8.35 -8.65 -19.06
N PRO A 142 7.38 -8.27 -18.20
CA PRO A 142 7.37 -8.65 -16.79
C PRO A 142 7.30 -10.17 -16.61
N LEU A 143 8.02 -10.67 -15.61
CA LEU A 143 7.90 -12.04 -15.13
C LEU A 143 7.07 -12.04 -13.84
N VAL A 144 5.93 -12.70 -13.87
CA VAL A 144 5.02 -12.86 -12.73
C VAL A 144 4.99 -14.31 -12.27
N ILE A 145 4.93 -14.53 -10.98
CA ILE A 145 4.72 -15.83 -10.37
C ILE A 145 3.40 -15.80 -9.60
N LEU A 146 2.54 -16.81 -9.81
CA LEU A 146 1.38 -17.06 -8.98
C LEU A 146 1.69 -18.17 -7.98
N ASP A 147 1.69 -17.84 -6.68
CA ASP A 147 1.77 -18.83 -5.60
C ASP A 147 0.36 -19.35 -5.29
N GLY A 148 -0.01 -20.45 -5.92
CA GLY A 148 -1.24 -21.21 -5.71
C GLY A 148 -1.01 -22.51 -4.94
N LEU A 149 0.07 -22.63 -4.16
CA LEU A 149 0.45 -23.89 -3.50
C LEU A 149 -0.50 -24.27 -2.37
N LEU A 150 -0.65 -23.40 -1.36
CA LEU A 150 -1.47 -23.65 -0.17
C LEU A 150 -2.38 -22.45 0.12
N GLY A 151 -3.62 -22.74 0.54
CA GLY A 151 -4.60 -21.75 1.00
C GLY A 151 -4.87 -21.81 2.50
N VAL A 152 -5.99 -21.19 2.91
CA VAL A 152 -6.45 -21.14 4.31
C VAL A 152 -6.54 -22.53 4.93
N GLY A 153 -5.84 -22.75 6.03
CA GLY A 153 -5.88 -24.00 6.82
C GLY A 153 -4.60 -24.81 6.77
N ALA A 154 -3.67 -24.46 5.91
CA ALA A 154 -2.30 -24.94 6.04
C ALA A 154 -1.61 -24.22 7.21
N LYS A 155 -0.87 -24.98 8.02
CA LYS A 155 -0.10 -24.43 9.15
C LYS A 155 1.36 -24.84 9.03
N PRO A 156 2.30 -23.96 9.38
CA PRO A 156 3.70 -24.34 9.53
C PRO A 156 3.88 -25.52 10.52
N PRO A 157 4.92 -26.35 10.37
CA PRO A 157 6.01 -26.25 9.40
C PRO A 157 5.63 -26.79 8.00
N LEU A 158 6.23 -26.20 6.96
CA LEU A 158 6.12 -26.70 5.59
C LEU A 158 6.78 -28.06 5.43
N ARG A 159 6.22 -28.90 4.55
CA ARG A 159 6.75 -30.25 4.22
C ARG A 159 7.01 -30.32 2.72
N GLU A 160 7.88 -31.27 2.33
CA GLU A 160 8.07 -31.57 0.91
C GLU A 160 6.79 -32.17 0.30
N PRO A 161 6.49 -31.90 -0.96
CA PRO A 161 7.27 -31.11 -1.94
C PRO A 161 7.00 -29.58 -1.89
N ILE A 162 6.08 -29.12 -1.07
CA ILE A 162 5.71 -27.69 -0.96
C ILE A 162 6.89 -26.81 -0.58
N ARG A 163 7.73 -27.27 0.36
CA ARG A 163 8.93 -26.55 0.78
C ARG A 163 9.89 -26.29 -0.38
N ALA A 164 10.15 -27.29 -1.22
CA ALA A 164 10.98 -27.12 -2.41
C ALA A 164 10.38 -26.10 -3.40
N ALA A 165 9.07 -26.14 -3.60
CA ALA A 165 8.36 -25.18 -4.46
C ALA A 165 8.46 -23.74 -3.93
N CYS A 166 8.32 -23.54 -2.61
CA CYS A 166 8.49 -22.21 -1.99
C CYS A 166 9.92 -21.67 -2.18
N ARG A 167 10.94 -22.51 -2.02
CA ARG A 167 12.33 -22.11 -2.29
C ARG A 167 12.54 -21.72 -3.75
N ALA A 168 11.97 -22.48 -4.69
CA ALA A 168 12.05 -22.15 -6.11
C ALA A 168 11.38 -20.81 -6.44
N ILE A 169 10.21 -20.51 -5.85
CA ILE A 169 9.55 -19.20 -5.99
C ILE A 169 10.47 -18.09 -5.48
N ASN A 170 10.99 -18.21 -4.25
CA ASN A 170 11.86 -17.20 -3.65
C ASN A 170 13.17 -17.01 -4.43
N GLN A 171 13.72 -18.08 -4.99
CA GLN A 171 14.88 -18.02 -5.87
C GLN A 171 14.56 -17.23 -7.15
N LEU A 172 13.50 -17.57 -7.86
CA LEU A 172 13.08 -16.84 -9.08
C LEU A 172 12.80 -15.36 -8.80
N ARG A 173 12.19 -15.05 -7.67
CA ARG A 173 11.99 -13.66 -7.23
C ARG A 173 13.33 -12.90 -7.16
N THR A 174 14.35 -13.52 -6.59
CA THR A 174 15.64 -12.89 -6.36
C THR A 174 16.51 -12.86 -7.61
N THR A 175 16.64 -13.99 -8.33
CA THR A 175 17.58 -14.11 -9.46
C THR A 175 17.02 -13.54 -10.76
N ASN A 176 15.71 -13.68 -10.99
CA ASN A 176 15.05 -13.27 -12.23
C ASN A 176 14.20 -11.99 -12.07
N ARG A 177 14.24 -11.35 -10.90
CA ARG A 177 13.40 -10.18 -10.57
C ARG A 177 11.92 -10.42 -10.86
N ALA A 178 11.45 -11.65 -10.61
CA ALA A 178 10.04 -11.99 -10.79
C ALA A 178 9.20 -11.34 -9.69
N TYR A 179 8.01 -10.84 -10.06
CA TYR A 179 7.02 -10.37 -9.11
C TYR A 179 6.13 -11.52 -8.63
N VAL A 180 6.06 -11.74 -7.34
CA VAL A 180 5.31 -12.85 -6.74
C VAL A 180 3.95 -12.37 -6.27
N PHE A 181 2.89 -12.96 -6.83
CA PHE A 181 1.51 -12.78 -6.40
C PHE A 181 1.06 -14.03 -5.62
N ALA A 182 0.90 -13.88 -4.32
CA ALA A 182 0.35 -14.94 -3.49
C ALA A 182 -1.18 -14.96 -3.63
N VAL A 183 -1.72 -16.11 -4.04
CA VAL A 183 -3.16 -16.32 -4.14
C VAL A 183 -3.71 -16.63 -2.76
N ASP A 184 -4.57 -15.78 -2.27
CA ASP A 184 -5.19 -15.76 -0.95
C ASP A 184 -4.23 -15.43 0.23
N LEU A 185 -3.08 -16.06 0.29
CA LEU A 185 -2.01 -15.83 1.28
C LEU A 185 -0.68 -16.43 0.81
N PRO A 186 0.47 -15.89 1.24
CA PRO A 186 1.76 -16.50 0.96
C PRO A 186 1.86 -17.89 1.57
N THR A 187 2.27 -18.87 0.77
CA THR A 187 2.43 -20.24 1.24
C THR A 187 3.49 -20.32 2.34
N GLY A 188 3.11 -20.88 3.48
CA GLY A 188 3.95 -20.96 4.69
C GLY A 188 3.67 -19.89 5.74
N LEU A 189 2.69 -19.00 5.51
CA LEU A 189 2.23 -18.03 6.50
C LEU A 189 1.03 -18.60 7.30
N ASP A 190 1.07 -18.49 8.62
CA ASP A 190 -0.09 -18.80 9.47
C ASP A 190 -1.13 -17.69 9.41
N THR A 191 -2.34 -18.02 9.03
CA THR A 191 -3.44 -17.08 8.77
C THR A 191 -3.95 -16.31 9.99
N ASP A 192 -3.72 -16.84 11.19
CA ASP A 192 -4.25 -16.27 12.43
C ASP A 192 -3.18 -15.41 13.14
N SER A 193 -1.97 -15.94 13.26
CA SER A 193 -0.87 -15.31 14.00
C SER A 193 0.07 -14.47 13.13
N GLY A 194 0.12 -14.72 11.82
CA GLY A 194 1.11 -14.13 10.92
C GLY A 194 2.54 -14.65 11.13
N LYS A 195 2.70 -15.78 11.81
CA LYS A 195 4.01 -16.46 11.88
C LYS A 195 4.32 -17.10 10.54
N ALA A 196 5.50 -16.85 10.03
CA ALA A 196 5.99 -17.43 8.79
C ALA A 196 6.89 -18.63 9.05
N ASP A 197 6.79 -19.65 8.20
CA ASP A 197 7.81 -20.69 8.10
C ASP A 197 9.11 -20.08 7.58
N ARG A 198 10.26 -20.71 7.87
CA ARG A 198 11.56 -20.25 7.37
C ARG A 198 11.65 -20.22 5.85
N ASP A 199 10.94 -21.13 5.18
CA ASP A 199 10.86 -21.26 3.73
C ASP A 199 9.55 -20.65 3.16
N CYS A 200 8.86 -19.79 3.94
CA CYS A 200 7.65 -19.09 3.50
C CYS A 200 7.91 -18.30 2.22
N VAL A 201 6.93 -18.30 1.33
CA VAL A 201 6.97 -17.47 0.11
C VAL A 201 7.03 -16.00 0.49
N VAL A 202 7.95 -15.27 -0.13
CA VAL A 202 8.05 -13.81 -0.04
C VAL A 202 7.29 -13.21 -1.22
N ALA A 203 6.07 -12.78 -0.97
CA ALA A 203 5.22 -12.17 -1.99
C ALA A 203 5.46 -10.65 -2.10
N ASP A 204 5.42 -10.13 -3.31
CA ASP A 204 5.33 -8.69 -3.58
C ASP A 204 3.88 -8.21 -3.47
N PHE A 205 2.95 -9.09 -3.86
CA PHE A 205 1.51 -8.88 -3.78
C PHE A 205 0.82 -10.09 -3.17
N THR A 206 -0.11 -9.84 -2.25
CA THR A 206 -1.03 -10.87 -1.76
C THR A 206 -2.44 -10.51 -2.19
N VAL A 207 -3.03 -11.33 -3.04
CA VAL A 207 -4.41 -11.15 -3.52
C VAL A 207 -5.33 -12.00 -2.65
N THR A 208 -5.81 -11.41 -1.55
CA THR A 208 -6.64 -12.13 -0.59
C THR A 208 -8.09 -12.19 -1.04
N ILE A 209 -8.70 -13.37 -0.92
CA ILE A 209 -10.02 -13.69 -1.46
C ILE A 209 -11.07 -13.54 -0.35
N GLY A 210 -12.15 -12.82 -0.64
CA GLY A 210 -13.25 -12.55 0.27
C GLY A 210 -12.85 -11.61 1.41
N TYR A 211 -12.46 -12.16 2.55
CA TYR A 211 -12.05 -11.39 3.73
C TYR A 211 -10.56 -11.51 4.01
N ALA A 212 -9.92 -10.38 4.32
CA ALA A 212 -8.53 -10.37 4.76
C ALA A 212 -8.37 -11.15 6.09
N LYS A 213 -7.31 -11.95 6.17
CA LYS A 213 -6.98 -12.76 7.34
C LYS A 213 -6.14 -11.93 8.31
N LEU A 214 -6.30 -12.12 9.61
CA LEU A 214 -5.57 -11.36 10.63
C LEU A 214 -4.04 -11.52 10.51
N GLY A 215 -3.58 -12.70 10.12
CA GLY A 215 -2.16 -12.96 9.90
C GLY A 215 -1.53 -12.08 8.82
N LEU A 216 -2.30 -11.66 7.80
CA LEU A 216 -1.78 -10.80 6.73
C LEU A 216 -1.42 -9.38 7.19
N VAL A 217 -2.01 -8.92 8.29
CA VAL A 217 -1.75 -7.57 8.84
C VAL A 217 -0.91 -7.62 10.12
N ALA A 218 -0.44 -8.79 10.52
CA ALA A 218 0.43 -8.95 11.69
C ALA A 218 1.83 -8.38 11.43
N ASP A 219 2.46 -7.80 12.46
CA ASP A 219 3.78 -7.16 12.33
C ASP A 219 4.87 -8.13 11.82
N GLY A 220 4.80 -9.41 12.19
CA GLY A 220 5.75 -10.44 11.74
C GLY A 220 5.57 -10.90 10.29
N ALA A 221 4.44 -10.56 9.66
CA ALA A 221 4.10 -11.00 8.30
C ALA A 221 4.50 -9.98 7.21
N LEU A 222 4.88 -8.76 7.57
CA LEU A 222 5.03 -7.64 6.65
C LEU A 222 5.97 -7.93 5.47
N ASN A 223 7.10 -8.58 5.72
CA ASN A 223 8.10 -8.90 4.69
C ASN A 223 7.72 -10.11 3.80
N TYR A 224 6.64 -10.82 4.14
CA TYR A 224 6.18 -11.99 3.37
C TYR A 224 4.92 -11.68 2.56
N VAL A 225 4.13 -10.70 3.00
CA VAL A 225 2.79 -10.43 2.44
C VAL A 225 2.84 -9.40 1.32
N GLY A 226 3.79 -8.47 1.37
CA GLY A 226 3.86 -7.37 0.40
C GLY A 226 2.57 -6.54 0.37
N ARG A 227 2.20 -6.05 -0.78
CA ARG A 227 0.99 -5.26 -1.04
C ARG A 227 -0.25 -6.17 -0.98
N ILE A 228 -1.31 -5.76 -0.29
CA ILE A 228 -2.56 -6.54 -0.22
C ILE A 228 -3.60 -5.96 -1.19
N GLU A 229 -4.12 -6.83 -2.07
CA GLU A 229 -5.35 -6.61 -2.81
C GLU A 229 -6.45 -7.52 -2.27
N VAL A 230 -7.69 -7.02 -2.26
CA VAL A 230 -8.83 -7.80 -1.80
C VAL A 230 -9.75 -8.07 -2.99
N VAL A 231 -9.98 -9.34 -3.28
CA VAL A 231 -10.99 -9.78 -4.24
C VAL A 231 -12.31 -9.97 -3.48
N PRO A 232 -13.27 -9.05 -3.61
CA PRO A 232 -14.54 -9.20 -2.93
C PRO A 232 -15.34 -10.36 -3.56
N LEU A 233 -15.92 -11.18 -2.71
CA LEU A 233 -16.89 -12.21 -3.11
C LEU A 233 -18.25 -11.82 -2.52
N GLU A 234 -19.13 -11.25 -3.33
CA GLU A 234 -20.44 -10.75 -2.93
C GLU A 234 -21.36 -11.84 -2.33
N GLN A 235 -21.08 -13.09 -2.70
CA GLN A 235 -21.80 -14.26 -2.20
C GLN A 235 -21.47 -14.57 -0.72
N LEU A 236 -20.35 -14.06 -0.22
CA LEU A 236 -19.93 -14.25 1.16
C LEU A 236 -20.61 -13.20 2.04
N ARG A 237 -21.52 -13.62 2.91
CA ARG A 237 -22.13 -12.72 3.88
C ARG A 237 -21.10 -12.33 4.96
N PRO A 238 -21.04 -11.03 5.36
CA PRO A 238 -20.15 -10.59 6.41
C PRO A 238 -20.49 -11.32 7.73
N PRO A 239 -19.48 -11.66 8.54
CA PRO A 239 -19.72 -12.28 9.84
C PRO A 239 -20.55 -11.35 10.74
N LYS A 240 -21.43 -11.92 11.56
CA LYS A 240 -22.29 -11.16 12.50
C LYS A 240 -21.51 -10.43 13.60
N THR A 241 -20.25 -10.80 13.82
CA THR A 241 -19.37 -10.18 14.82
C THR A 241 -18.73 -8.90 14.27
N LYS A 242 -18.59 -7.87 15.12
CA LYS A 242 -17.86 -6.65 14.75
C LYS A 242 -16.42 -7.01 14.32
N PRO A 243 -15.96 -6.50 13.18
CA PRO A 243 -14.60 -6.79 12.71
C PRO A 243 -13.57 -6.18 13.69
N LYS A 244 -12.49 -6.92 13.97
CA LYS A 244 -11.37 -6.43 14.77
C LYS A 244 -10.55 -5.37 14.03
N GLY A 245 -10.63 -5.35 12.71
CA GLY A 245 -10.00 -4.40 11.82
C GLY A 245 -10.64 -4.41 10.44
N ILE A 246 -10.37 -3.38 9.67
CA ILE A 246 -10.83 -3.21 8.29
C ILE A 246 -9.63 -2.90 7.39
N ILE A 247 -9.73 -3.31 6.15
CA ILE A 247 -8.76 -2.96 5.11
C ILE A 247 -9.20 -1.65 4.45
N ALA A 248 -8.27 -0.73 4.28
CA ALA A 248 -8.46 0.48 3.50
C ALA A 248 -8.64 0.09 2.01
N SER A 249 -9.76 0.47 1.41
CA SER A 249 -10.08 0.13 0.02
C SER A 249 -10.83 1.26 -0.68
N PRO A 250 -10.68 1.43 -2.02
CA PRO A 250 -11.39 2.45 -2.80
C PRO A 250 -12.91 2.41 -2.59
N THR A 251 -13.48 1.21 -2.57
CA THR A 251 -14.93 1.03 -2.39
C THR A 251 -15.45 1.65 -1.08
N ALA A 252 -14.65 1.57 -0.01
CA ALA A 252 -15.01 2.17 1.28
C ALA A 252 -14.85 3.70 1.30
N PHE A 253 -14.11 4.28 0.36
CA PHE A 253 -13.78 5.71 0.33
C PHE A 253 -14.64 6.51 -0.63
N ARG A 254 -15.19 5.88 -1.67
CA ARG A 254 -15.95 6.55 -2.74
C ARG A 254 -17.08 7.42 -2.22
N ALA A 255 -17.79 7.01 -1.18
CA ALA A 255 -18.87 7.78 -0.57
C ALA A 255 -18.39 8.95 0.28
N LEU A 256 -17.11 8.98 0.70
CA LEU A 256 -16.53 10.03 1.54
C LEU A 256 -16.10 11.26 0.72
N LEU A 257 -15.86 11.09 -0.58
CA LEU A 257 -15.39 12.13 -1.49
C LEU A 257 -16.38 12.30 -2.66
N PRO A 258 -17.49 12.97 -2.43
CA PRO A 258 -18.50 13.19 -3.48
C PRO A 258 -17.94 14.11 -4.59
N ARG A 259 -18.42 13.90 -5.81
CA ARG A 259 -18.07 14.77 -6.95
C ARG A 259 -18.37 16.23 -6.65
N ARG A 260 -17.46 17.12 -7.02
CA ARG A 260 -17.63 18.56 -6.90
C ARG A 260 -18.77 19.03 -7.82
N LYS A 261 -19.57 19.96 -7.32
CA LYS A 261 -20.64 20.57 -8.10
C LYS A 261 -20.07 21.68 -9.01
N TYR A 262 -20.73 21.95 -10.15
CA TYR A 262 -20.28 23.01 -11.06
C TYR A 262 -20.25 24.41 -10.43
N ASN A 263 -21.11 24.68 -9.44
CA ASN A 263 -21.15 25.93 -8.71
C ASN A 263 -20.27 25.95 -7.44
N SER A 264 -19.33 25.04 -7.34
CA SER A 264 -18.41 25.00 -6.19
C SER A 264 -17.40 26.14 -6.23
N TYR A 265 -16.99 26.63 -5.07
CA TYR A 265 -16.00 27.69 -4.91
C TYR A 265 -15.00 27.34 -3.79
N LYS A 266 -13.83 27.99 -3.81
CA LYS A 266 -12.66 27.62 -3.00
C LYS A 266 -12.92 27.47 -1.49
N ASN A 267 -13.78 28.33 -0.90
CA ASN A 267 -14.02 28.29 0.55
C ASN A 267 -14.81 27.03 1.02
N GLN A 268 -15.41 26.28 0.08
CA GLN A 268 -16.11 25.02 0.40
C GLN A 268 -15.16 23.84 0.65
N PHE A 269 -13.87 23.98 0.29
CA PHE A 269 -12.88 22.92 0.36
C PHE A 269 -11.81 23.19 1.42
N GLY A 270 -12.11 24.10 2.35
CA GLY A 270 -11.29 24.43 3.48
C GLY A 270 -10.11 25.34 3.18
N ARG A 271 -9.78 26.17 4.17
CA ARG A 271 -8.55 26.96 4.26
C ARG A 271 -7.59 26.26 5.21
N ILE A 272 -6.48 25.81 4.68
CA ILE A 272 -5.47 25.03 5.41
C ILE A 272 -4.33 25.94 5.84
N GLY A 273 -4.02 25.97 7.14
CA GLY A 273 -2.83 26.62 7.69
C GLY A 273 -1.71 25.61 7.91
N VAL A 274 -0.63 25.74 7.19
CA VAL A 274 0.57 24.90 7.33
C VAL A 274 1.59 25.65 8.18
N VAL A 275 1.93 25.11 9.36
CA VAL A 275 2.98 25.63 10.25
C VAL A 275 4.16 24.68 10.19
N ALA A 276 5.15 25.01 9.39
CA ALA A 276 6.22 24.10 9.02
C ALA A 276 7.50 24.86 8.62
N GLY A 277 8.61 24.14 8.57
CA GLY A 277 9.88 24.66 8.11
C GLY A 277 10.66 25.45 9.18
N SER A 278 11.96 25.35 9.06
CA SER A 278 12.96 26.12 9.78
C SER A 278 14.24 26.18 8.95
N ARG A 279 15.27 26.90 9.42
CA ARG A 279 16.56 26.97 8.74
C ARG A 279 17.12 25.56 8.52
N GLY A 280 17.38 25.18 7.26
CA GLY A 280 17.80 23.84 6.83
C GLY A 280 16.66 22.86 6.51
N PHE A 281 15.39 23.20 6.83
CA PHE A 281 14.23 22.34 6.62
C PHE A 281 13.10 23.03 5.82
N VAL A 282 13.48 23.86 4.87
CA VAL A 282 12.55 24.62 3.99
C VAL A 282 11.65 23.67 3.18
N GLY A 283 12.22 22.57 2.66
CA GLY A 283 11.50 21.61 1.84
C GLY A 283 10.27 20.99 2.50
N ALA A 284 10.29 20.84 3.84
CA ALA A 284 9.17 20.27 4.58
C ALA A 284 7.91 21.16 4.50
N ALA A 285 8.05 22.49 4.56
CA ALA A 285 6.94 23.41 4.40
C ALA A 285 6.37 23.37 2.97
N LEU A 286 7.25 23.26 1.96
CA LEU A 286 6.86 23.17 0.56
C LEU A 286 6.10 21.88 0.26
N MET A 287 6.62 20.74 0.70
CA MET A 287 5.98 19.43 0.48
C MET A 287 4.62 19.32 1.20
N ALA A 288 4.51 19.79 2.43
CA ALA A 288 3.24 19.79 3.16
C ALA A 288 2.21 20.71 2.51
N SER A 289 2.60 21.89 2.03
CA SER A 289 1.67 22.80 1.34
C SER A 289 1.19 22.23 0.01
N GLN A 290 2.08 21.64 -0.79
CA GLN A 290 1.71 21.00 -2.05
C GLN A 290 0.83 19.76 -1.81
N GLY A 291 1.12 18.95 -0.78
CA GLY A 291 0.26 17.84 -0.38
C GLY A 291 -1.17 18.27 -0.07
N ALA A 292 -1.36 19.40 0.63
CA ALA A 292 -2.68 19.94 0.92
C ALA A 292 -3.41 20.41 -0.36
N LEU A 293 -2.70 21.12 -1.25
CA LEU A 293 -3.26 21.58 -2.53
C LEU A 293 -3.65 20.41 -3.44
N ARG A 294 -2.74 19.45 -3.63
CA ARG A 294 -2.99 18.25 -4.45
C ARG A 294 -4.09 17.35 -3.88
N ALA A 295 -4.30 17.39 -2.55
CA ALA A 295 -5.43 16.72 -1.92
C ALA A 295 -6.76 17.50 -2.03
N GLY A 296 -6.77 18.64 -2.70
CA GLY A 296 -7.99 19.37 -3.06
C GLY A 296 -8.40 20.46 -2.06
N ALA A 297 -7.50 20.95 -1.21
CA ALA A 297 -7.73 22.12 -0.37
C ALA A 297 -8.14 23.34 -1.21
N GLY A 298 -9.06 24.15 -0.70
CA GLY A 298 -9.52 25.33 -1.40
C GLY A 298 -8.55 26.50 -1.32
N LEU A 299 -7.85 26.66 -0.20
CA LEU A 299 -6.83 27.67 0.06
C LEU A 299 -5.76 27.08 0.97
N VAL A 300 -4.49 27.41 0.74
CA VAL A 300 -3.37 26.99 1.59
C VAL A 300 -2.54 28.21 1.99
N GLU A 301 -2.39 28.40 3.29
CA GLU A 301 -1.55 29.43 3.90
C GLU A 301 -0.39 28.78 4.62
N VAL A 302 0.84 29.16 4.29
CA VAL A 302 2.06 28.57 4.85
C VAL A 302 2.68 29.56 5.81
N PHE A 303 2.67 29.25 7.09
CA PHE A 303 3.21 30.07 8.15
C PHE A 303 4.62 29.60 8.51
N VAL A 304 5.61 30.40 8.19
CA VAL A 304 7.02 30.08 8.37
C VAL A 304 7.73 31.13 9.25
N PRO A 305 8.77 30.75 10.00
CA PRO A 305 9.63 31.72 10.67
C PRO A 305 10.13 32.80 9.71
N GLU A 306 10.18 34.05 10.18
CA GLU A 306 10.55 35.21 9.36
C GLU A 306 11.91 35.05 8.69
N GLU A 307 12.85 34.40 9.38
CA GLU A 307 14.22 34.13 8.88
C GLU A 307 14.31 33.23 7.65
N ILE A 308 13.26 32.51 7.29
CA ILE A 308 13.20 31.68 6.07
C ILE A 308 12.10 32.11 5.10
N TYR A 309 11.38 33.19 5.41
CA TYR A 309 10.22 33.64 4.63
C TYR A 309 10.54 33.84 3.16
N GLU A 310 11.56 34.63 2.84
CA GLU A 310 11.94 34.95 1.45
C GLU A 310 12.31 33.69 0.66
N ILE A 311 13.00 32.74 1.31
CA ILE A 311 13.42 31.49 0.67
C ILE A 311 12.20 30.62 0.37
N VAL A 312 11.26 30.49 1.33
CA VAL A 312 10.05 29.70 1.14
C VAL A 312 9.12 30.37 0.14
N ALA A 313 8.94 31.70 0.21
CA ALA A 313 8.11 32.45 -0.72
C ALA A 313 8.62 32.38 -2.15
N GLY A 314 9.94 32.37 -2.35
CA GLY A 314 10.56 32.22 -3.67
C GLY A 314 10.51 30.80 -4.24
N ALA A 315 10.34 29.76 -3.39
CA ALA A 315 10.33 28.37 -3.79
C ALA A 315 8.91 27.72 -3.77
N ALA A 316 7.92 28.38 -3.15
CA ALA A 316 6.57 27.86 -3.06
C ALA A 316 5.87 27.85 -4.44
N CYS A 317 4.95 26.92 -4.63
CA CYS A 317 4.06 26.98 -5.78
C CYS A 317 3.16 28.23 -5.70
N MET A 318 2.75 28.72 -6.86
CA MET A 318 2.00 30.00 -6.99
C MET A 318 0.67 30.00 -6.24
N GLU A 319 0.11 28.82 -5.99
CA GLU A 319 -1.17 28.65 -5.32
C GLU A 319 -1.06 28.75 -3.78
N ALA A 320 0.14 28.67 -3.21
CA ALA A 320 0.38 28.74 -1.77
C ALA A 320 0.65 30.17 -1.32
N MET A 321 -0.05 30.62 -0.28
CA MET A 321 0.15 31.95 0.32
C MET A 321 1.12 31.86 1.48
N VAL A 322 2.36 32.28 1.29
CA VAL A 322 3.39 32.25 2.34
C VAL A 322 3.29 33.48 3.24
N LYS A 323 3.31 33.28 4.55
CA LYS A 323 3.24 34.33 5.57
C LYS A 323 4.38 34.22 6.59
N PRO A 324 5.10 35.28 6.89
CA PRO A 324 6.11 35.27 7.94
C PRO A 324 5.48 35.27 9.34
N VAL A 325 6.11 34.58 10.29
CA VAL A 325 5.64 34.48 11.67
C VAL A 325 6.76 34.83 12.64
N THR A 326 6.56 35.90 13.42
CA THR A 326 7.44 36.32 14.53
C THR A 326 7.11 35.58 15.82
N SER A 327 5.83 35.24 16.06
CA SER A 327 5.38 34.40 17.18
C SER A 327 4.20 33.54 16.78
N TYR A 328 4.27 32.22 17.08
CA TYR A 328 3.17 31.29 16.82
C TYR A 328 1.89 31.57 17.61
N ARG A 329 1.95 32.39 18.68
CA ARG A 329 0.76 32.82 19.41
C ARG A 329 -0.16 33.71 18.58
N HIS A 330 0.36 34.41 17.56
CA HIS A 330 -0.44 35.21 16.65
C HIS A 330 -1.40 34.35 15.84
N LEU A 331 -1.04 33.09 15.56
CA LEU A 331 -1.84 32.14 14.79
C LEU A 331 -3.18 31.78 15.46
N LEU A 332 -3.32 32.01 16.77
CA LEU A 332 -4.59 31.84 17.49
C LEU A 332 -5.72 32.74 16.95
N LYS A 333 -5.37 33.80 16.21
CA LYS A 333 -6.32 34.77 15.63
C LYS A 333 -6.56 34.54 14.13
N GLU A 334 -5.79 33.67 13.49
CA GLU A 334 -5.90 33.40 12.07
C GLU A 334 -7.21 32.63 11.75
N LYS A 335 -7.80 33.00 10.61
CA LYS A 335 -9.04 32.37 10.10
C LYS A 335 -8.68 31.20 9.20
N VAL A 336 -8.41 30.07 9.81
CA VAL A 336 -8.04 28.79 9.16
C VAL A 336 -9.04 27.74 9.58
N ASP A 337 -9.40 26.84 8.68
CA ASP A 337 -10.37 25.78 8.96
C ASP A 337 -9.67 24.52 9.50
N VAL A 338 -8.44 24.23 9.04
CA VAL A 338 -7.65 23.07 9.45
C VAL A 338 -6.16 23.46 9.54
N TRP A 339 -5.46 22.91 10.51
CA TRP A 339 -4.03 23.13 10.70
C TRP A 339 -3.22 21.87 10.39
N ALA A 340 -2.08 22.05 9.72
CA ALA A 340 -1.00 21.07 9.57
C ALA A 340 0.25 21.61 10.26
N VAL A 341 0.74 20.92 11.29
CA VAL A 341 1.77 21.48 12.19
C VAL A 341 2.87 20.47 12.43
N GLY A 342 4.10 20.91 12.25
CA GLY A 342 5.28 20.18 12.72
C GLY A 342 6.36 19.84 11.72
N PRO A 343 6.10 19.61 10.42
CA PRO A 343 7.14 19.26 9.46
C PRO A 343 8.29 20.27 9.46
N GLY A 344 9.51 19.81 9.82
CA GLY A 344 10.71 20.63 9.81
C GLY A 344 10.70 21.88 10.70
N LEU A 345 9.85 21.91 11.74
CA LEU A 345 9.61 23.11 12.55
C LEU A 345 10.73 23.42 13.56
N GLY A 346 11.46 22.38 13.99
CA GLY A 346 12.39 22.48 15.11
C GLY A 346 11.69 22.60 16.45
N LYS A 347 12.47 22.74 17.52
CA LYS A 347 11.97 22.79 18.91
C LYS A 347 12.20 24.14 19.60
N SER A 348 12.79 25.13 18.95
CA SER A 348 13.20 26.40 19.55
C SER A 348 12.04 27.17 20.21
N ARG A 349 10.81 27.01 19.68
CA ARG A 349 9.60 27.69 20.17
C ARG A 349 8.56 26.68 20.73
N ALA A 350 9.03 25.60 21.37
CA ALA A 350 8.17 24.54 21.90
C ALA A 350 7.06 25.05 22.84
N PRO A 351 7.27 26.02 23.76
CA PRO A 351 6.20 26.54 24.62
C PRO A 351 5.07 27.23 23.85
N GLU A 352 5.39 28.01 22.80
CA GLU A 352 4.37 28.67 21.96
C GLU A 352 3.58 27.62 21.16
N MET A 353 4.28 26.58 20.69
CA MET A 353 3.67 25.50 19.95
C MET A 353 2.75 24.65 20.82
N LEU A 354 3.12 24.32 22.05
CA LEU A 354 2.24 23.64 23.00
C LEU A 354 0.98 24.47 23.30
N ASP A 355 1.12 25.79 23.44
CA ASP A 355 0.00 26.72 23.61
C ASP A 355 -0.96 26.68 22.41
N LEU A 356 -0.40 26.69 21.19
CA LEU A 356 -1.16 26.59 19.93
C LEU A 356 -1.92 25.26 19.85
N ILE A 357 -1.21 24.15 20.07
CA ILE A 357 -1.78 22.79 20.03
C ILE A 357 -2.93 22.64 21.04
N GLU A 358 -2.80 23.20 22.24
CA GLU A 358 -3.84 23.12 23.28
C GLU A 358 -5.06 23.98 22.96
N LYS A 359 -4.86 25.23 22.48
CA LYS A 359 -5.91 26.26 22.41
C LYS A 359 -6.69 26.32 21.12
N ILE A 360 -6.12 25.90 19.99
CA ILE A 360 -6.81 25.88 18.69
C ILE A 360 -7.99 24.92 18.74
N LYS A 361 -9.16 25.42 18.29
CA LYS A 361 -10.42 24.66 18.25
C LYS A 361 -10.59 23.87 16.94
N GLN A 362 -9.97 24.32 15.87
CA GLN A 362 -10.02 23.67 14.57
C GLN A 362 -9.28 22.32 14.59
N PRO A 363 -9.65 21.39 13.74
CA PRO A 363 -8.89 20.16 13.54
C PRO A 363 -7.43 20.43 13.20
N MET A 364 -6.52 19.57 13.69
CA MET A 364 -5.09 19.75 13.48
C MET A 364 -4.40 18.43 13.23
N VAL A 365 -3.61 18.37 12.15
CA VAL A 365 -2.66 17.28 11.88
C VAL A 365 -1.34 17.62 12.56
N LEU A 366 -0.83 16.70 13.38
CA LEU A 366 0.45 16.83 14.09
C LEU A 366 1.44 15.78 13.57
N ASP A 367 2.59 16.23 13.07
CA ASP A 367 3.66 15.36 12.57
C ASP A 367 5.04 15.83 13.05
N ALA A 368 6.03 15.02 12.87
CA ALA A 368 7.45 15.34 13.03
C ALA A 368 7.76 16.12 14.34
N ASP A 369 8.28 17.35 14.25
CA ASP A 369 8.64 18.15 15.41
C ASP A 369 7.44 18.55 16.26
N GLY A 370 6.24 18.66 15.68
CA GLY A 370 5.01 18.82 16.43
C GLY A 370 4.77 17.66 17.40
N LEU A 371 5.01 16.42 16.95
CA LEU A 371 4.93 15.22 17.79
C LEU A 371 6.07 15.15 18.81
N ASN A 372 7.29 15.55 18.42
CA ASN A 372 8.42 15.61 19.32
C ASN A 372 8.17 16.57 20.48
N ILE A 373 7.59 17.75 20.20
CA ILE A 373 7.21 18.75 21.21
C ILE A 373 6.12 18.21 22.14
N VAL A 374 5.10 17.55 21.58
CA VAL A 374 4.02 16.92 22.35
C VAL A 374 4.54 15.79 23.24
N SER A 375 5.55 15.03 22.79
CA SER A 375 6.11 13.92 23.57
C SER A 375 6.74 14.38 24.90
N GLU A 376 7.25 15.60 24.96
CA GLU A 376 7.81 16.21 26.19
C GLU A 376 6.72 16.56 27.21
N LYS A 377 5.47 16.80 26.76
CA LYS A 377 4.33 17.13 27.62
C LYS A 377 3.05 16.46 27.12
N ILE A 378 3.05 15.14 27.02
CA ILE A 378 1.97 14.33 26.42
C ILE A 378 0.57 14.62 27.01
N SER A 379 0.50 15.10 28.26
CA SER A 379 -0.76 15.46 28.92
C SER A 379 -1.52 16.58 28.19
N VAL A 380 -0.87 17.37 27.32
CA VAL A 380 -1.52 18.41 26.51
C VAL A 380 -2.63 17.82 25.65
N LEU A 381 -2.47 16.59 25.13
CA LEU A 381 -3.47 15.93 24.30
C LEU A 381 -4.82 15.74 24.98
N ARG A 382 -4.87 15.71 26.31
CA ARG A 382 -6.14 15.62 27.07
C ARG A 382 -6.87 16.96 27.21
N ARG A 383 -6.19 18.06 26.91
CA ARG A 383 -6.70 19.43 27.08
C ARG A 383 -6.93 20.14 25.75
N CYS A 384 -6.60 19.50 24.63
CA CYS A 384 -6.83 20.06 23.30
C CYS A 384 -8.31 20.41 23.11
N LYS A 385 -8.57 21.62 22.61
CA LYS A 385 -9.93 22.12 22.39
C LYS A 385 -10.56 21.65 21.08
N GLY A 386 -9.77 21.13 20.14
CA GLY A 386 -10.20 20.60 18.87
C GLY A 386 -9.66 19.20 18.63
N GLU A 387 -10.08 18.58 17.54
CA GLU A 387 -9.62 17.26 17.12
C GLU A 387 -8.15 17.25 16.71
N ARG A 388 -7.44 16.18 17.04
CA ARG A 388 -6.02 16.02 16.72
C ARG A 388 -5.79 14.71 16.00
N LEU A 389 -5.26 14.80 14.78
CA LEU A 389 -4.74 13.66 14.01
C LEU A 389 -3.22 13.63 14.16
N LEU A 390 -2.70 12.60 14.79
CA LEU A 390 -1.27 12.38 14.97
C LEU A 390 -0.76 11.38 13.93
N THR A 391 0.39 11.69 13.31
CA THR A 391 0.96 10.86 12.23
C THR A 391 2.36 10.32 12.56
N PRO A 392 2.60 9.68 13.73
CA PRO A 392 3.93 9.26 14.12
C PRO A 392 4.45 8.09 13.27
N HIS A 393 5.74 8.11 12.93
CA HIS A 393 6.48 6.92 12.57
C HIS A 393 6.85 6.10 13.83
N PRO A 394 7.34 4.84 13.73
CA PRO A 394 7.61 4.02 14.92
C PRO A 394 8.53 4.67 15.96
N GLY A 395 9.53 5.43 15.53
CA GLY A 395 10.45 6.14 16.43
C GLY A 395 9.77 7.28 17.21
N GLU A 396 8.88 8.05 16.57
CA GLU A 396 8.06 9.09 17.21
C GLU A 396 7.04 8.46 18.16
N MET A 397 6.41 7.36 17.74
CA MET A 397 5.47 6.64 18.60
C MET A 397 6.14 6.13 19.87
N LYS A 398 7.38 5.66 19.81
CA LYS A 398 8.16 5.24 20.98
C LYS A 398 8.43 6.41 21.93
N ARG A 399 8.65 7.63 21.43
CA ARG A 399 8.79 8.84 22.27
C ARG A 399 7.46 9.26 22.92
N LEU A 400 6.36 9.20 22.16
CA LEU A 400 5.02 9.53 22.65
C LEU A 400 4.50 8.52 23.69
N PHE A 401 4.88 7.24 23.57
CA PHE A 401 4.32 6.15 24.37
C PHE A 401 5.39 5.09 24.71
N PRO A 402 6.42 5.42 25.49
CA PRO A 402 7.63 4.59 25.69
C PRO A 402 7.39 3.24 26.36
N ASP A 403 6.41 3.15 27.26
CA ASP A 403 6.20 1.97 28.13
C ASP A 403 5.48 0.81 27.44
N HIS A 404 5.24 0.88 26.13
CA HIS A 404 4.40 -0.08 25.42
C HIS A 404 5.17 -0.82 24.31
N GLN A 405 5.92 -1.86 24.71
CA GLN A 405 6.53 -2.83 23.78
C GLN A 405 5.53 -3.94 23.41
N GLN A 406 4.54 -3.62 22.58
CA GLN A 406 3.53 -4.56 22.09
C GLN A 406 3.44 -4.47 20.56
N SER A 407 2.59 -5.32 19.96
CA SER A 407 2.30 -5.17 18.53
C SER A 407 1.77 -3.75 18.24
N ARG A 408 2.07 -3.25 17.04
CA ARG A 408 1.67 -1.90 16.61
C ARG A 408 0.16 -1.67 16.76
N ALA A 409 -0.65 -2.68 16.44
CA ALA A 409 -2.10 -2.66 16.62
C ALA A 409 -2.52 -2.44 18.08
N LYS A 410 -1.93 -3.19 19.01
CA LYS A 410 -2.21 -3.04 20.45
C LYS A 410 -1.74 -1.68 20.98
N THR A 411 -0.57 -1.21 20.54
CA THR A 411 -0.03 0.10 20.90
C THR A 411 -0.99 1.21 20.45
N ALA A 412 -1.43 1.18 19.19
CA ALA A 412 -2.37 2.15 18.64
C ALA A 412 -3.71 2.17 19.41
N THR A 413 -4.29 0.99 19.67
CA THR A 413 -5.55 0.88 20.43
C THR A 413 -5.41 1.45 21.85
N LYS A 414 -4.33 1.10 22.56
CA LYS A 414 -4.10 1.60 23.92
C LYS A 414 -3.87 3.11 23.97
N PHE A 415 -3.14 3.64 22.98
CA PHE A 415 -2.88 5.07 22.89
C PHE A 415 -4.18 5.87 22.72
N CYS A 416 -5.01 5.51 21.73
CA CYS A 416 -6.30 6.15 21.51
C CYS A 416 -7.30 5.91 22.64
N GLY A 417 -7.19 4.79 23.38
CA GLY A 417 -7.95 4.56 24.60
C GLY A 417 -7.57 5.53 25.74
N ARG A 418 -6.31 6.00 25.77
CA ARG A 418 -5.80 6.91 26.80
C ARG A 418 -5.96 8.39 26.44
N PHE A 419 -5.86 8.72 25.16
CA PHE A 419 -5.92 10.09 24.65
C PHE A 419 -7.05 10.24 23.61
N PRO A 420 -7.81 11.37 23.63
CA PRO A 420 -8.90 11.63 22.69
C PRO A 420 -8.34 12.15 21.36
N VAL A 421 -7.66 11.29 20.62
CA VAL A 421 -7.00 11.61 19.34
C VAL A 421 -7.24 10.53 18.31
N THR A 422 -7.11 10.88 17.06
CA THR A 422 -6.92 9.92 15.95
C THR A 422 -5.43 9.70 15.74
N LEU A 423 -5.02 8.46 15.56
CA LEU A 423 -3.64 8.06 15.34
C LEU A 423 -3.48 7.41 13.98
N LEU A 424 -2.60 7.95 13.15
CA LEU A 424 -2.08 7.31 11.94
C LEU A 424 -0.66 6.84 12.22
N LEU A 425 -0.49 5.59 12.63
CA LEU A 425 0.82 4.99 12.92
C LEU A 425 1.48 4.55 11.62
N LYS A 426 2.43 5.37 11.13
CA LYS A 426 3.16 5.15 9.88
C LYS A 426 3.96 3.84 9.89
N GLY A 427 4.18 3.28 8.70
CA GLY A 427 5.00 2.08 8.46
C GLY A 427 4.45 1.27 7.29
N SER A 428 5.14 0.18 6.93
CA SER A 428 4.79 -0.68 5.79
C SER A 428 3.35 -1.21 5.79
N ARG A 429 2.68 -1.22 6.89
CA ARG A 429 1.23 -1.44 7.03
C ARG A 429 0.73 -0.35 7.96
N THR A 430 0.53 0.87 7.44
CA THR A 430 0.03 1.98 8.24
C THR A 430 -1.28 1.62 8.93
N ILE A 431 -1.37 1.91 10.22
CA ILE A 431 -2.54 1.63 11.05
C ILE A 431 -3.21 2.95 11.42
N VAL A 432 -4.51 3.07 11.13
CA VAL A 432 -5.32 4.18 11.65
C VAL A 432 -6.18 3.67 12.80
N ALA A 433 -6.10 4.35 13.92
CA ALA A 433 -6.82 4.04 15.15
C ALA A 433 -7.52 5.28 15.71
N GLU A 434 -8.71 5.07 16.23
CA GLU A 434 -9.49 6.05 16.99
C GLU A 434 -10.33 5.29 18.01
N ARG A 435 -10.69 5.94 19.12
CA ARG A 435 -11.52 5.31 20.16
C ARG A 435 -12.87 4.89 19.55
N ASP A 436 -13.32 3.68 19.89
CA ASP A 436 -14.60 3.09 19.48
C ASP A 436 -14.77 2.85 17.97
N ARG A 437 -13.68 3.02 17.19
CA ARG A 437 -13.63 2.66 15.77
C ARG A 437 -12.79 1.40 15.54
N PRO A 438 -13.08 0.60 14.49
CA PRO A 438 -12.22 -0.52 14.12
C PRO A 438 -10.84 -0.02 13.70
N LEU A 439 -9.78 -0.80 13.96
CA LEU A 439 -8.47 -0.50 13.38
C LEU A 439 -8.55 -0.56 11.85
N SER A 440 -8.03 0.44 11.16
CA SER A 440 -7.91 0.42 9.70
C SER A 440 -6.46 0.18 9.29
N TYR A 441 -6.27 -0.78 8.38
CA TYR A 441 -4.95 -1.13 7.85
C TYR A 441 -4.85 -0.62 6.41
N ASN A 442 -3.87 0.22 6.15
CA ASN A 442 -3.54 0.63 4.80
C ASN A 442 -2.80 -0.49 4.07
N THR A 443 -3.10 -0.68 2.80
CA THR A 443 -2.55 -1.78 1.99
C THR A 443 -1.71 -1.30 0.82
N THR A 444 -1.77 -0.02 0.50
CA THR A 444 -1.01 0.61 -0.59
C THR A 444 0.37 1.07 -0.12
N GLY A 445 1.25 1.28 -1.06
CA GLY A 445 2.60 1.78 -0.87
C GLY A 445 3.66 0.79 -1.31
N ASP A 446 4.86 1.29 -1.42
CA ASP A 446 6.04 0.61 -1.95
C ASP A 446 7.24 0.87 -1.03
N PRO A 447 8.22 -0.06 -0.93
CA PRO A 447 9.46 0.16 -0.17
C PRO A 447 10.21 1.45 -0.55
N GLY A 448 10.13 1.91 -1.80
CA GLY A 448 10.70 3.18 -2.27
C GLY A 448 10.21 4.41 -1.52
N MET A 449 9.05 4.33 -0.85
CA MET A 449 8.56 5.40 0.03
C MET A 449 9.40 5.62 1.30
N ALA A 450 10.43 4.80 1.55
CA ALA A 450 11.37 4.99 2.66
C ALA A 450 12.36 6.14 2.39
N THR A 451 11.86 7.30 1.98
CA THR A 451 12.59 8.51 1.59
C THR A 451 12.11 9.71 2.41
N GLY A 452 13.02 10.64 2.72
CA GLY A 452 12.68 11.86 3.45
C GLY A 452 11.64 12.72 2.70
N GLY A 453 10.68 13.30 3.44
CA GLY A 453 9.64 14.15 2.87
C GLY A 453 8.31 13.46 2.59
N MET A 454 8.26 12.12 2.54
CA MET A 454 7.00 11.38 2.34
C MET A 454 5.98 11.65 3.46
N GLY A 455 6.46 11.83 4.71
CA GLY A 455 5.64 12.23 5.86
C GLY A 455 5.05 13.62 5.70
N ASP A 456 5.85 14.55 5.18
CA ASP A 456 5.43 15.94 4.99
C ASP A 456 4.29 16.03 3.95
N VAL A 457 4.41 15.28 2.83
CA VAL A 457 3.33 15.14 1.84
C VAL A 457 2.08 14.56 2.49
N LEU A 458 2.20 13.46 3.24
CA LEU A 458 1.06 12.83 3.92
C LEU A 458 0.38 13.79 4.89
N THR A 459 1.14 14.58 5.63
CA THR A 459 0.62 15.59 6.56
C THR A 459 -0.24 16.63 5.83
N GLY A 460 0.24 17.13 4.69
CA GLY A 460 -0.52 18.03 3.84
C GLY A 460 -1.78 17.38 3.27
N VAL A 461 -1.65 16.16 2.74
CA VAL A 461 -2.79 15.41 2.18
C VAL A 461 -3.88 15.20 3.24
N CYS A 462 -3.52 14.77 4.44
CA CYS A 462 -4.49 14.61 5.53
C CYS A 462 -5.18 15.93 5.89
N ALA A 463 -4.43 17.04 5.92
CA ALA A 463 -5.01 18.37 6.20
C ALA A 463 -5.97 18.82 5.09
N GLY A 464 -5.62 18.62 3.83
CA GLY A 464 -6.49 18.91 2.69
C GLY A 464 -7.81 18.12 2.71
N LEU A 465 -7.74 16.84 3.10
CA LEU A 465 -8.92 15.98 3.25
C LEU A 465 -9.81 16.41 4.43
N LEU A 466 -9.21 16.79 5.56
CA LEU A 466 -9.93 17.39 6.69
C LEU A 466 -10.66 18.68 6.27
N GLY A 467 -9.99 19.53 5.47
CA GLY A 467 -10.58 20.76 4.92
C GLY A 467 -11.80 20.51 4.04
N GLN A 468 -11.88 19.36 3.40
CA GLN A 468 -13.04 18.92 2.62
C GLN A 468 -14.15 18.29 3.48
N GLY A 469 -14.01 18.30 4.81
CA GLY A 469 -15.03 17.85 5.75
C GLY A 469 -14.95 16.37 6.15
N LEU A 470 -13.87 15.65 5.81
CA LEU A 470 -13.68 14.30 6.31
C LEU A 470 -13.38 14.34 7.82
N SER A 471 -13.84 13.31 8.54
CA SER A 471 -13.41 13.09 9.93
C SER A 471 -11.90 12.81 10.00
N PRO A 472 -11.22 13.08 11.13
CA PRO A 472 -9.79 12.74 11.27
C PRO A 472 -9.47 11.28 10.98
N TYR A 473 -10.35 10.37 11.36
CA TYR A 473 -10.21 8.94 11.08
C TYR A 473 -10.29 8.65 9.57
N ASP A 474 -11.23 9.24 8.86
CA ASP A 474 -11.40 9.00 7.43
C ASP A 474 -10.33 9.72 6.60
N ALA A 475 -9.95 10.96 6.98
CA ALA A 475 -8.85 11.69 6.35
C ALA A 475 -7.52 10.93 6.46
N ALA A 476 -7.25 10.32 7.62
CA ALA A 476 -6.06 9.49 7.83
C ALA A 476 -6.07 8.23 6.93
N ARG A 477 -7.21 7.54 6.83
CA ARG A 477 -7.36 6.33 6.00
C ARG A 477 -7.20 6.62 4.52
N VAL A 478 -7.92 7.62 4.05
CA VAL A 478 -7.89 8.04 2.63
C VAL A 478 -6.52 8.61 2.29
N GLY A 479 -5.95 9.48 3.12
CA GLY A 479 -4.64 10.08 2.89
C GLY A 479 -3.50 9.05 2.81
N ALA A 480 -3.46 8.08 3.74
CA ALA A 480 -2.49 7.01 3.68
C ALA A 480 -2.64 6.14 2.42
N TRP A 481 -3.88 5.86 2.01
CA TRP A 481 -4.17 5.07 0.82
C TRP A 481 -3.75 5.82 -0.45
N LEU A 482 -4.11 7.10 -0.58
CA LEU A 482 -3.77 7.94 -1.74
C LEU A 482 -2.25 8.07 -1.92
N CYS A 483 -1.51 8.42 -0.86
CA CYS A 483 -0.05 8.55 -0.94
C CYS A 483 0.61 7.23 -1.34
N GLY A 484 0.15 6.11 -0.77
CA GLY A 484 0.66 4.79 -1.13
C GLY A 484 0.35 4.42 -2.58
N ARG A 485 -0.89 4.67 -3.05
CA ARG A 485 -1.30 4.36 -4.42
C ARG A 485 -0.60 5.24 -5.45
N ALA A 486 -0.42 6.52 -5.16
CA ALA A 486 0.35 7.44 -6.00
C ALA A 486 1.82 6.99 -6.16
N ALA A 487 2.44 6.49 -5.08
CA ALA A 487 3.78 5.90 -5.14
C ALA A 487 3.83 4.65 -6.03
N GLU A 488 2.85 3.76 -5.91
CA GLU A 488 2.71 2.58 -6.79
C GLU A 488 2.59 3.00 -8.26
N MET A 489 1.77 4.01 -8.57
CA MET A 489 1.61 4.51 -9.95
C MET A 489 2.89 5.11 -10.50
N ALA A 490 3.64 5.88 -9.71
CA ALA A 490 4.94 6.39 -10.12
C ALA A 490 5.92 5.28 -10.50
N ILE A 491 5.93 4.16 -9.76
CA ILE A 491 6.84 3.03 -10.01
C ILE A 491 6.36 2.18 -11.19
N PHE A 492 5.10 1.76 -11.20
CA PHE A 492 4.62 0.77 -12.17
C PHE A 492 4.22 1.41 -13.51
N ASN A 493 3.76 2.68 -13.53
CA ASN A 493 3.21 3.32 -14.73
C ASN A 493 4.11 4.45 -15.29
N ALA A 494 4.96 5.08 -14.45
CA ALA A 494 5.73 6.27 -14.82
C ALA A 494 7.25 6.07 -14.85
N ASN A 495 7.74 4.83 -14.92
CA ASN A 495 9.16 4.47 -15.05
C ASN A 495 10.06 4.93 -13.87
N GLN A 496 9.49 5.12 -12.69
CA GLN A 496 10.29 5.25 -11.47
C GLN A 496 10.70 3.87 -10.97
N SER A 497 11.62 3.82 -10.00
CA SER A 497 12.02 2.60 -9.31
C SER A 497 11.93 2.81 -7.80
N GLU A 498 11.96 1.72 -7.04
CA GLU A 498 12.05 1.79 -5.58
C GLU A 498 13.22 2.70 -5.11
N GLN A 499 14.33 2.74 -5.86
CA GLN A 499 15.52 3.51 -5.52
C GLN A 499 15.43 4.99 -5.92
N SER A 500 14.61 5.33 -6.92
CA SER A 500 14.52 6.69 -7.47
C SER A 500 13.28 7.46 -7.01
N LEU A 501 12.32 6.79 -6.33
CA LEU A 501 11.07 7.40 -5.90
C LEU A 501 11.28 8.56 -4.94
N LEU A 502 10.74 9.71 -5.28
CA LEU A 502 10.80 10.95 -4.50
C LEU A 502 9.38 11.41 -4.08
N PRO A 503 9.26 12.26 -3.04
CA PRO A 503 7.97 12.83 -2.63
C PRO A 503 7.24 13.59 -3.74
N ARG A 504 7.96 14.25 -4.66
CA ARG A 504 7.36 14.94 -5.81
C ARG A 504 6.67 13.97 -6.77
N ASP A 505 7.21 12.76 -6.95
CA ASP A 505 6.60 11.75 -7.80
C ASP A 505 5.24 11.31 -7.21
N VAL A 506 5.15 11.20 -5.88
CA VAL A 506 3.90 10.95 -5.18
C VAL A 506 2.92 12.12 -5.37
N LEU A 507 3.38 13.37 -5.24
CA LEU A 507 2.56 14.57 -5.46
C LEU A 507 2.00 14.63 -6.90
N ASP A 508 2.79 14.25 -7.88
CA ASP A 508 2.42 14.28 -9.30
C ASP A 508 1.35 13.24 -9.63
N HIS A 509 1.37 12.07 -8.96
CA HIS A 509 0.41 10.97 -9.16
C HIS A 509 -0.78 10.96 -8.18
N LEU A 510 -0.91 11.95 -7.28
CA LEU A 510 -2.08 12.02 -6.38
C LEU A 510 -3.39 12.13 -7.16
N GLY A 511 -3.41 12.87 -8.27
CA GLY A 511 -4.58 12.99 -9.14
C GLY A 511 -5.03 11.63 -9.69
N ASP A 512 -4.09 10.86 -10.22
CA ASP A 512 -4.35 9.52 -10.75
C ASP A 512 -4.89 8.58 -9.66
N ALA A 513 -4.35 8.67 -8.44
CA ALA A 513 -4.83 7.89 -7.30
C ALA A 513 -6.27 8.27 -6.89
N PHE A 514 -6.67 9.54 -7.01
CA PHE A 514 -8.05 9.98 -6.78
C PHE A 514 -9.03 9.42 -7.79
N GLU A 515 -8.65 9.22 -9.06
CA GLU A 515 -9.51 8.64 -10.09
C GLU A 515 -9.93 7.18 -9.77
N GLU A 516 -9.19 6.45 -8.93
CA GLU A 516 -9.58 5.13 -8.47
C GLU A 516 -10.65 5.15 -7.36
N LEU A 517 -10.89 6.30 -6.72
CA LEU A 517 -11.90 6.47 -5.66
C LEU A 517 -13.25 6.87 -6.25
#